data_16142fb33c6cd6939602deb2313c12a9
#
_entry.id   16142fb33c6cd6939602deb2313c12a9
#
_cell.length_a   1.000
_cell.length_b   1.000
_cell.length_c   1.000
_cell.angle_alpha   90.00
_cell.angle_beta   90.00
_cell.angle_gamma   90.00
#
_symmetry.space_group_name_H-M   'P 1'
#
loop_
_entity.id
_entity.type
_entity.pdbx_description
1 polymer ?
#
loop_
_entity_poly.entity_id
_entity_poly.type
_entity_poly.pdbx_seq_one_letter_code
_entity_poly.pdbx_strand_id
1 'polypeptide(L)'
;MKCSVCVLRSLVGVLVLSTFGCGGGSGLPEGETGTVTGTVTYNNAPVPEGTVIVFMMDGGGHMATDSTDAAGKYELLMRDAPQVLSGSYSVGVTPPLPDMGLSDDEIMERSAAGTLPESPKSVIPERYLSAETSGLSFEVKAGENTIDISVVD
;
A
#
# COMPACT_ATOMS: atom_id res chain seq x y z
N MET A 1 53.19 -47.87 48.23
CA MET A 1 51.93 -47.84 48.99
C MET A 1 51.12 -46.62 48.56
N LYS A 2 49.88 -46.87 48.14
CA LYS A 2 48.76 -46.00 47.85
C LYS A 2 48.87 -45.10 46.65
N CYS A 3 48.27 -45.61 45.60
CA CYS A 3 47.72 -45.00 44.41
C CYS A 3 46.71 -43.91 44.75
N SER A 4 46.73 -42.77 44.11
CA SER A 4 45.59 -41.86 44.03
C SER A 4 45.38 -41.46 42.59
N VAL A 5 44.32 -41.97 42.08
CA VAL A 5 43.81 -41.76 40.71
C VAL A 5 43.19 -40.35 40.62
N CYS A 6 43.79 -39.43 39.87
CA CYS A 6 43.16 -38.18 39.49
C CYS A 6 42.19 -38.47 38.34
N VAL A 7 40.90 -38.39 38.63
CA VAL A 7 39.84 -38.41 37.63
C VAL A 7 39.70 -36.99 37.02
N LEU A 8 40.19 -36.85 35.81
CA LEU A 8 40.04 -35.63 35.00
C LEU A 8 38.62 -35.62 34.40
N ARG A 9 37.74 -34.86 35.02
CA ARG A 9 36.38 -34.59 34.49
C ARG A 9 36.50 -33.56 33.39
N SER A 10 36.38 -34.00 32.14
CA SER A 10 36.18 -33.15 30.96
C SER A 10 34.84 -32.44 31.06
N LEU A 11 34.84 -31.14 31.25
CA LEU A 11 33.69 -30.27 31.15
C LEU A 11 33.52 -29.92 29.66
N VAL A 12 32.60 -30.60 29.01
CA VAL A 12 32.15 -30.23 27.66
C VAL A 12 31.24 -29.03 27.79
N GLY A 13 31.81 -27.84 27.54
CA GLY A 13 31.04 -26.60 27.43
C GLY A 13 30.24 -26.59 26.13
N VAL A 14 28.94 -26.76 26.23
CA VAL A 14 28.01 -26.54 25.13
C VAL A 14 27.91 -25.02 24.92
N LEU A 15 28.60 -24.52 23.89
CA LEU A 15 28.48 -23.14 23.40
C LEU A 15 27.16 -23.03 22.65
N VAL A 16 26.12 -22.55 23.32
CA VAL A 16 24.87 -22.17 22.69
C VAL A 16 25.11 -20.88 21.92
N LEU A 17 25.33 -20.98 20.62
CA LEU A 17 25.26 -19.81 19.71
C LEU A 17 23.80 -19.34 19.65
N SER A 18 23.48 -18.33 20.42
CA SER A 18 22.27 -17.54 20.26
C SER A 18 22.40 -16.76 18.95
N THR A 19 21.84 -17.27 17.86
CA THR A 19 21.63 -16.50 16.66
C THR A 19 20.59 -15.42 16.97
N PHE A 20 21.04 -14.20 17.26
CA PHE A 20 20.19 -13.03 17.17
C PHE A 20 19.80 -12.88 15.70
N GLY A 21 18.65 -13.45 15.32
CA GLY A 21 18.01 -13.12 14.06
C GLY A 21 17.70 -11.63 14.10
N CYS A 22 18.40 -10.83 13.28
CA CYS A 22 17.92 -9.52 12.87
C CYS A 22 16.59 -9.75 12.16
N GLY A 23 15.48 -9.66 12.87
CA GLY A 23 14.18 -9.48 12.30
C GLY A 23 14.19 -8.12 11.61
N GLY A 24 14.36 -8.12 10.28
CA GLY A 24 14.10 -6.94 9.46
C GLY A 24 12.63 -6.59 9.65
N GLY A 25 12.34 -5.64 10.52
CA GLY A 25 11.00 -5.10 10.67
C GLY A 25 10.57 -4.53 9.33
N SER A 26 9.40 -4.90 8.84
CA SER A 26 8.77 -4.39 7.62
C SER A 26 8.50 -2.87 7.68
N GLY A 27 8.91 -2.19 8.74
CA GLY A 27 8.63 -0.77 8.96
C GLY A 27 7.14 -0.46 9.18
N LEU A 28 6.30 -1.49 9.22
CA LEU A 28 4.88 -1.34 9.51
C LEU A 28 4.67 -0.98 10.99
N PRO A 29 3.65 -0.19 11.32
CA PRO A 29 3.22 0.03 12.69
C PRO A 29 2.82 -1.28 13.36
N GLU A 30 2.88 -1.34 14.69
CA GLU A 30 2.42 -2.50 15.45
C GLU A 30 0.90 -2.66 15.29
N GLY A 31 0.44 -3.87 14.99
CA GLY A 31 -0.96 -4.21 14.84
C GLY A 31 -1.18 -5.47 14.01
N GLU A 32 -2.41 -5.94 13.99
CA GLU A 32 -2.81 -7.02 13.08
C GLU A 32 -2.80 -6.49 11.64
N THR A 33 -2.36 -7.31 10.70
CA THR A 33 -2.24 -6.95 9.29
C THR A 33 -2.94 -7.94 8.39
N GLY A 34 -3.37 -7.46 7.24
CA GLY A 34 -3.90 -8.28 6.15
C GLY A 34 -3.36 -7.85 4.81
N THR A 35 -3.51 -8.68 3.80
CA THR A 35 -3.32 -8.31 2.40
C THR A 35 -4.65 -7.84 1.82
N VAL A 36 -4.62 -6.86 0.92
CA VAL A 36 -5.83 -6.36 0.26
C VAL A 36 -5.60 -6.35 -1.24
N THR A 37 -6.41 -7.11 -1.94
CA THR A 37 -6.48 -7.13 -3.40
C THR A 37 -7.90 -6.83 -3.85
N GLY A 38 -8.07 -6.45 -5.10
CA GLY A 38 -9.41 -6.23 -5.64
C GLY A 38 -9.40 -5.66 -7.06
N THR A 39 -10.57 -5.24 -7.51
CA THR A 39 -10.77 -4.64 -8.83
C THR A 39 -11.54 -3.33 -8.67
N VAL A 40 -11.14 -2.31 -9.41
CA VAL A 40 -11.85 -1.04 -9.48
C VAL A 40 -12.59 -0.92 -10.80
N THR A 41 -13.87 -0.61 -10.72
CA THR A 41 -14.72 -0.40 -11.90
C THR A 41 -15.42 0.95 -11.84
N TYR A 42 -15.58 1.57 -13.00
CA TYR A 42 -16.42 2.75 -13.19
C TYR A 42 -17.54 2.42 -14.18
N ASN A 43 -18.79 2.58 -13.75
CA ASN A 43 -19.97 2.20 -14.53
C ASN A 43 -19.88 0.77 -15.12
N ASN A 44 -19.41 -0.21 -14.31
CA ASN A 44 -19.20 -1.62 -14.68
C ASN A 44 -18.07 -1.89 -15.69
N ALA A 45 -17.27 -0.91 -16.05
CA ALA A 45 -16.06 -1.10 -16.85
C ALA A 45 -14.81 -0.94 -15.96
N PRO A 46 -13.70 -1.64 -16.22
CA PRO A 46 -12.45 -1.40 -15.52
C PRO A 46 -12.03 0.08 -15.63
N VAL A 47 -11.49 0.64 -14.57
CA VAL A 47 -10.90 1.98 -14.62
C VAL A 47 -9.62 1.97 -15.47
N PRO A 48 -9.15 3.13 -15.98
CA PRO A 48 -7.89 3.20 -16.72
C PRO A 48 -6.72 2.65 -15.92
N GLU A 49 -5.77 2.01 -16.61
CA GLU A 49 -4.50 1.59 -16.04
C GLU A 49 -3.77 2.78 -15.42
N GLY A 50 -3.14 2.56 -14.27
CA GLY A 50 -2.48 3.63 -13.52
C GLY A 50 -3.43 4.49 -12.67
N THR A 51 -4.71 4.09 -12.53
CA THR A 51 -5.61 4.72 -11.55
C THR A 51 -5.09 4.45 -10.15
N VAL A 52 -4.78 5.51 -9.40
CA VAL A 52 -4.27 5.41 -8.03
C VAL A 52 -5.43 5.23 -7.06
N ILE A 53 -5.31 4.21 -6.20
CA ILE A 53 -6.22 3.95 -5.10
C ILE A 53 -5.52 4.30 -3.81
N VAL A 54 -6.21 5.04 -2.95
CA VAL A 54 -5.72 5.46 -1.64
C VAL A 54 -6.67 4.98 -0.57
N PHE A 55 -6.21 4.12 0.31
CA PHE A 55 -6.89 3.71 1.53
C PHE A 55 -6.33 4.51 2.70
N MET A 56 -7.12 5.37 3.28
CA MET A 56 -6.76 6.19 4.44
C MET A 56 -7.44 5.63 5.69
N MET A 57 -6.65 5.22 6.67
CA MET A 57 -7.16 4.64 7.91
C MET A 57 -7.92 5.68 8.72
N ASP A 58 -9.13 5.37 9.12
CA ASP A 58 -9.97 6.25 9.93
C ASP A 58 -9.34 6.46 11.31
N GLY A 59 -9.05 7.72 11.64
CA GLY A 59 -8.50 8.12 12.94
C GLY A 59 -7.03 7.76 13.19
N GLY A 60 -6.30 7.17 12.20
CA GLY A 60 -4.97 6.61 12.43
C GLY A 60 -3.79 7.25 11.70
N GLY A 61 -3.98 8.07 10.68
CA GLY A 61 -2.88 8.67 9.91
C GLY A 61 -2.02 7.65 9.14
N HIS A 62 -2.51 6.43 8.93
CA HIS A 62 -1.89 5.41 8.10
C HIS A 62 -2.58 5.35 6.75
N MET A 63 -1.80 5.15 5.71
CA MET A 63 -2.25 5.12 4.34
C MET A 63 -1.64 3.91 3.62
N ALA A 64 -2.45 3.25 2.83
CA ALA A 64 -2.02 2.23 1.88
C ALA A 64 -2.44 2.65 0.48
N THR A 65 -1.60 2.43 -0.50
CA THR A 65 -1.83 2.87 -1.88
C THR A 65 -1.40 1.82 -2.87
N ASP A 66 -2.03 1.83 -4.02
CA ASP A 66 -1.56 1.13 -5.21
C ASP A 66 -2.13 1.77 -6.47
N SER A 67 -1.67 1.35 -7.64
CA SER A 67 -2.20 1.72 -8.94
C SER A 67 -2.76 0.51 -9.67
N THR A 68 -3.87 0.71 -10.38
CA THR A 68 -4.51 -0.38 -11.12
C THR A 68 -3.72 -0.80 -12.35
N ASP A 69 -3.80 -2.08 -12.68
CA ASP A 69 -3.40 -2.61 -13.98
C ASP A 69 -4.47 -2.33 -15.07
N ALA A 70 -4.21 -2.78 -16.31
CA ALA A 70 -5.13 -2.64 -17.45
C ALA A 70 -6.49 -3.34 -17.26
N ALA A 71 -6.60 -4.27 -16.31
CA ALA A 71 -7.86 -4.93 -15.94
C ALA A 71 -8.55 -4.27 -14.74
N GLY A 72 -8.02 -3.16 -14.23
CA GLY A 72 -8.50 -2.46 -13.05
C GLY A 72 -8.15 -3.14 -11.73
N LYS A 73 -7.24 -4.13 -11.73
CA LYS A 73 -6.83 -4.86 -10.50
C LYS A 73 -5.76 -4.09 -9.75
N TYR A 74 -5.76 -4.26 -8.43
CA TYR A 74 -4.79 -3.66 -7.53
C TYR A 74 -4.41 -4.60 -6.37
N GLU A 75 -3.26 -4.35 -5.75
CA GLU A 75 -2.77 -4.99 -4.53
C GLU A 75 -2.19 -3.91 -3.61
N LEU A 76 -2.86 -3.58 -2.52
CA LEU A 76 -2.45 -2.47 -1.66
C LEU A 76 -1.09 -2.69 -1.00
N LEU A 77 -0.29 -1.64 -1.01
CA LEU A 77 0.98 -1.55 -0.31
C LEU A 77 0.91 -0.50 0.78
N MET A 78 1.40 -0.85 1.96
CA MET A 78 1.65 0.12 3.03
C MET A 78 3.17 0.18 3.27
N ARG A 79 3.78 1.35 3.01
CA ARG A 79 5.24 1.52 3.10
C ARG A 79 6.03 0.45 2.32
N ASP A 80 5.62 0.21 1.07
CA ASP A 80 6.22 -0.77 0.16
C ASP A 80 6.09 -2.24 0.62
N ALA A 81 5.26 -2.54 1.61
CA ALA A 81 4.94 -3.88 2.04
C ALA A 81 3.51 -4.27 1.61
N PRO A 82 3.29 -5.53 1.15
CA PRO A 82 1.96 -5.99 0.73
C PRO A 82 1.02 -6.29 1.91
N GLN A 83 1.29 -5.69 3.04
CA GLN A 83 0.54 -5.86 4.29
C GLN A 83 0.00 -4.52 4.73
N VAL A 84 -1.28 -4.48 5.04
CA VAL A 84 -2.03 -3.31 5.47
C VAL A 84 -2.54 -3.56 6.87
N LEU A 85 -2.51 -2.56 7.74
CA LEU A 85 -3.07 -2.68 9.09
C LEU A 85 -4.56 -3.01 9.02
N SER A 86 -5.04 -3.85 9.93
CA SER A 86 -6.47 -4.11 10.09
C SER A 86 -7.17 -2.88 10.65
N GLY A 87 -8.33 -2.54 10.10
CA GLY A 87 -9.12 -1.39 10.55
C GLY A 87 -10.06 -0.87 9.48
N SER A 88 -10.75 0.22 9.79
CA SER A 88 -11.64 0.91 8.86
C SER A 88 -10.86 1.92 8.02
N TYR A 89 -11.19 1.99 6.75
CA TYR A 89 -10.52 2.84 5.77
C TYR A 89 -11.54 3.60 4.93
N SER A 90 -11.27 4.88 4.74
CA SER A 90 -11.91 5.70 3.71
C SER A 90 -11.07 5.63 2.42
N VAL A 91 -11.71 5.53 1.26
CA VAL A 91 -11.03 5.22 0.00
C VAL A 91 -11.22 6.31 -1.04
N GLY A 92 -10.11 6.76 -1.63
CA GLY A 92 -10.08 7.65 -2.79
C GLY A 92 -9.63 6.90 -4.05
N VAL A 93 -10.15 7.32 -5.21
CA VAL A 93 -9.83 6.76 -6.52
C VAL A 93 -9.49 7.90 -7.47
N THR A 94 -8.22 7.99 -7.87
CA THR A 94 -7.71 9.07 -8.72
C THR A 94 -7.22 8.50 -10.04
N PRO A 95 -7.86 8.78 -11.17
CA PRO A 95 -7.40 8.31 -12.47
C PRO A 95 -6.06 8.98 -12.83
N PRO A 96 -5.26 8.36 -13.71
CA PRO A 96 -4.03 8.97 -14.18
C PRO A 96 -4.35 10.29 -14.88
N LEU A 97 -3.44 11.24 -14.77
CA LEU A 97 -3.55 12.47 -15.54
C LEU A 97 -3.51 12.11 -17.03
N PRO A 98 -4.44 12.66 -17.82
CA PRO A 98 -4.42 12.44 -19.26
C PRO A 98 -3.12 13.00 -19.85
N ASP A 99 -2.52 12.24 -20.76
CA ASP A 99 -1.35 12.70 -21.51
C ASP A 99 -1.75 13.93 -22.34
N MET A 100 -1.18 15.06 -22.03
CA MET A 100 -1.38 16.32 -22.78
C MET A 100 -0.48 16.38 -24.02
N GLY A 101 0.34 15.37 -24.28
CA GLY A 101 1.30 15.35 -25.38
C GLY A 101 2.36 16.46 -25.29
N LEU A 102 2.60 17.00 -24.11
CA LEU A 102 3.58 18.02 -23.84
C LEU A 102 4.77 17.42 -23.09
N SER A 103 5.98 17.85 -23.43
CA SER A 103 7.17 17.51 -22.66
C SER A 103 7.20 18.29 -21.33
N ASP A 104 7.99 17.80 -20.36
CA ASP A 104 8.14 18.47 -19.05
C ASP A 104 8.61 19.91 -19.20
N ASP A 105 9.50 20.20 -20.16
CA ASP A 105 9.99 21.56 -20.46
C ASP A 105 8.86 22.45 -20.99
N GLU A 106 8.02 21.94 -21.89
CA GLU A 106 6.86 22.66 -22.42
C GLU A 106 5.80 22.91 -21.34
N ILE A 107 5.58 21.95 -20.45
CA ILE A 107 4.68 22.11 -19.30
C ILE A 107 5.19 23.23 -18.40
N MET A 108 6.49 23.26 -18.10
CA MET A 108 7.11 24.27 -17.26
C MET A 108 7.03 25.65 -17.89
N GLU A 109 7.35 25.77 -19.20
CA GLU A 109 7.28 27.04 -19.94
C GLU A 109 5.85 27.58 -20.00
N ARG A 110 4.88 26.74 -20.35
CA ARG A 110 3.46 27.14 -20.44
C ARG A 110 2.86 27.45 -19.07
N SER A 111 3.30 26.75 -18.03
CA SER A 111 2.92 27.04 -16.64
C SER A 111 3.41 28.43 -16.23
N ALA A 112 4.67 28.77 -16.52
CA ALA A 112 5.24 30.08 -16.24
C ALA A 112 4.57 31.21 -17.04
N ALA A 113 4.12 30.91 -18.26
CA ALA A 113 3.39 31.83 -19.13
C ALA A 113 1.89 31.94 -18.79
N GLY A 114 1.36 31.08 -17.91
CA GLY A 114 -0.08 31.01 -17.62
C GLY A 114 -0.93 30.54 -18.81
N THR A 115 -0.32 29.78 -19.72
CA THR A 115 -0.96 29.29 -20.97
C THR A 115 -1.14 27.78 -21.01
N LEU A 116 -1.05 27.10 -19.84
CA LEU A 116 -1.38 25.68 -19.76
C LEU A 116 -2.82 25.46 -20.21
N PRO A 117 -3.08 24.47 -21.08
CA PRO A 117 -4.45 24.08 -21.39
C PRO A 117 -5.14 23.59 -20.11
N GLU A 118 -6.46 23.81 -20.03
CA GLU A 118 -7.24 23.21 -18.93
C GLU A 118 -7.07 21.70 -18.97
N SER A 119 -6.80 21.12 -17.80
CA SER A 119 -6.75 19.65 -17.67
C SER A 119 -8.08 19.06 -18.11
N PRO A 120 -8.09 18.04 -18.95
CA PRO A 120 -9.31 17.34 -19.30
C PRO A 120 -10.05 16.92 -18.03
N LYS A 121 -11.38 16.98 -18.04
CA LYS A 121 -12.17 16.55 -16.89
C LYS A 121 -11.89 15.06 -16.62
N SER A 122 -11.71 14.73 -15.35
CA SER A 122 -11.61 13.35 -14.91
C SER A 122 -12.79 12.52 -15.41
N VAL A 123 -12.52 11.32 -15.87
CA VAL A 123 -13.59 10.35 -16.19
C VAL A 123 -14.33 9.87 -14.94
N ILE A 124 -13.67 9.96 -13.76
CA ILE A 124 -14.24 9.61 -12.46
C ILE A 124 -14.78 10.89 -11.81
N PRO A 125 -15.99 10.86 -11.24
CA PRO A 125 -16.58 12.02 -10.54
C PRO A 125 -15.66 12.53 -9.43
N GLU A 126 -15.56 13.86 -9.31
CA GLU A 126 -14.65 14.54 -8.39
C GLU A 126 -14.78 14.08 -6.92
N ARG A 127 -15.99 13.67 -6.50
CA ARG A 127 -16.20 13.18 -5.13
C ARG A 127 -15.32 11.99 -4.77
N TYR A 128 -14.96 11.14 -5.75
CA TYR A 128 -14.13 9.94 -5.51
C TYR A 128 -12.63 10.22 -5.50
N LEU A 129 -12.19 11.40 -5.96
CA LEU A 129 -10.76 11.75 -6.03
C LEU A 129 -10.12 11.91 -4.64
N SER A 130 -10.94 12.08 -3.59
CA SER A 130 -10.46 12.16 -2.22
C SER A 130 -11.16 11.11 -1.35
N ALA A 131 -10.41 10.45 -0.48
CA ALA A 131 -10.93 9.50 0.50
C ALA A 131 -11.99 10.15 1.43
N GLU A 132 -11.84 11.44 1.73
CA GLU A 132 -12.74 12.17 2.62
C GLU A 132 -14.12 12.44 2.00
N THR A 133 -14.20 12.60 0.68
CA THR A 133 -15.42 12.99 -0.04
C THR A 133 -16.06 11.84 -0.80
N SER A 134 -15.35 10.73 -0.98
CA SER A 134 -15.80 9.59 -1.80
C SER A 134 -17.04 8.89 -1.26
N GLY A 135 -17.19 8.86 0.06
CA GLY A 135 -18.20 8.05 0.74
C GLY A 135 -17.92 6.54 0.66
N LEU A 136 -16.75 6.13 0.15
CA LEU A 136 -16.32 4.74 0.10
C LEU A 136 -15.61 4.39 1.42
N SER A 137 -16.14 3.43 2.16
CA SER A 137 -15.54 2.94 3.40
C SER A 137 -15.51 1.43 3.39
N PHE A 138 -14.36 0.86 3.76
CA PHE A 138 -14.14 -0.57 3.82
C PHE A 138 -13.39 -0.96 5.09
N GLU A 139 -13.67 -2.17 5.58
CA GLU A 139 -12.99 -2.76 6.72
C GLU A 139 -11.94 -3.77 6.22
N VAL A 140 -10.67 -3.54 6.57
CA VAL A 140 -9.58 -4.49 6.35
C VAL A 140 -9.44 -5.36 7.58
N LYS A 141 -9.50 -6.68 7.41
CA LYS A 141 -9.34 -7.69 8.47
C LYS A 141 -7.95 -8.31 8.40
N ALA A 142 -7.53 -8.93 9.49
CA ALA A 142 -6.33 -9.75 9.49
C ALA A 142 -6.47 -10.91 8.48
N GLY A 143 -5.39 -11.16 7.72
CA GLY A 143 -5.36 -12.16 6.66
C GLY A 143 -5.70 -11.61 5.27
N GLU A 144 -6.25 -12.45 4.39
CA GLU A 144 -6.55 -12.07 3.01
C GLU A 144 -7.88 -11.32 2.89
N ASN A 145 -7.89 -10.19 2.20
CA ASN A 145 -9.09 -9.41 1.89
C ASN A 145 -9.19 -9.22 0.38
N THR A 146 -10.39 -9.40 -0.15
CA THR A 146 -10.72 -9.02 -1.53
C THR A 146 -11.76 -7.92 -1.47
N ILE A 147 -11.39 -6.72 -1.92
CA ILE A 147 -12.25 -5.52 -1.87
C ILE A 147 -12.40 -4.98 -3.27
N ASP A 148 -13.58 -5.21 -3.86
CA ASP A 148 -13.93 -4.65 -5.17
C ASP A 148 -14.60 -3.29 -4.99
N ILE A 149 -14.12 -2.30 -5.74
CA ILE A 149 -14.58 -0.91 -5.67
C ILE A 149 -15.40 -0.59 -6.93
N SER A 150 -16.65 -0.24 -6.74
CA SER A 150 -17.53 0.19 -7.82
C SER A 150 -17.81 1.68 -7.71
N VAL A 151 -17.35 2.44 -8.71
CA VAL A 151 -17.54 3.89 -8.82
C VAL A 151 -18.62 4.14 -9.86
N VAL A 152 -19.55 5.02 -9.56
CA VAL A 152 -20.68 5.38 -10.43
C VAL A 152 -20.90 6.89 -10.44
N ASP A 153 -21.62 7.41 -11.44
CA ASP A 153 -21.99 8.83 -11.55
C ASP A 153 -22.87 9.34 -10.39
#